data_73ee9914c9653b8093a87fda04989fd7
#
_entry.id   73ee9914c9653b8093a87fda04989fd7
#
_cell.length_a   1.000
_cell.length_b   1.000
_cell.length_c   1.000
_cell.angle_alpha   90.00
_cell.angle_beta   90.00
_cell.angle_gamma   90.00
#
_symmetry.space_group_name_H-M   'P 1'
#
loop_
_entity.id
_entity.type
_entity.pdbx_description
1 polymer ?
#
loop_
_entity_poly.entity_id
_entity_poly.type
_entity_poly.pdbx_seq_one_letter_code
_entity_poly.pdbx_strand_id
1 'polypeptide(L)'
;WQGRQNLLGSFSYGGDCSLILSGQTLNIMKLTANITLDELTKSQTAERKGINNNPSPEQIENLKALAINVLQPIRSHYDKPLIISSGFRCAQLCIEIGSSVNSQHVADNEAAAADFEIPGVDNRELARWIRDNLEVDQGILEFYKDGEPSSGWIHCSYSRNSNRGQWLRAQRIDGKVNYQPWLE
;
A
#
# COMPACT_ATOMS: atom_id res chain seq x y z
N TRP A 1 29.88 -33.92 38.73
CA TRP A 1 28.86 -34.93 38.32
C TRP A 1 27.50 -34.34 38.39
N GLN A 2 26.87 -34.03 37.27
CA GLN A 2 25.45 -33.86 36.95
C GLN A 2 25.41 -32.81 35.85
N GLY A 3 25.04 -33.04 34.66
CA GLY A 3 23.91 -33.70 34.10
C GLY A 3 23.40 -32.70 33.06
N ARG A 4 23.95 -32.69 31.80
CA ARG A 4 23.38 -31.86 30.72
C ARG A 4 22.12 -32.56 30.23
N GLN A 5 20.97 -31.91 30.38
CA GLN A 5 19.75 -32.30 29.68
C GLN A 5 19.65 -31.53 28.34
N ASN A 6 19.74 -32.29 27.26
CA ASN A 6 19.37 -31.86 25.92
C ASN A 6 17.86 -31.70 25.83
N LEU A 7 17.39 -30.50 25.55
CA LEU A 7 16.02 -30.26 25.10
C LEU A 7 16.00 -30.15 23.58
N LEU A 8 15.63 -31.23 22.93
CA LEU A 8 15.20 -31.28 21.54
C LEU A 8 13.80 -30.65 21.46
N GLY A 9 13.72 -29.42 20.96
CA GLY A 9 12.47 -28.78 20.62
C GLY A 9 12.02 -29.21 19.24
N SER A 10 10.88 -29.85 19.13
CA SER A 10 10.20 -30.23 17.91
C SER A 10 9.77 -28.99 17.12
N PHE A 11 10.17 -28.91 15.85
CA PHE A 11 9.65 -27.93 14.89
C PHE A 11 8.27 -28.39 14.42
N SER A 12 7.23 -27.60 14.74
CA SER A 12 5.93 -27.74 14.10
C SER A 12 5.78 -26.62 13.04
N TYR A 13 5.57 -27.01 11.80
CA TYR A 13 5.19 -26.12 10.71
C TYR A 13 3.74 -25.69 10.88
N GLY A 14 3.51 -24.46 11.36
CA GLY A 14 2.23 -23.79 11.38
C GLY A 14 2.51 -22.29 11.36
N GLY A 15 2.10 -21.61 10.26
CA GLY A 15 2.54 -20.26 9.92
C GLY A 15 2.05 -19.16 10.86
N ASP A 16 2.85 -18.85 11.86
CA ASP A 16 2.83 -17.56 12.55
C ASP A 16 4.28 -17.18 12.85
N CYS A 17 4.81 -16.20 12.11
CA CYS A 17 6.16 -15.69 12.33
C CYS A 17 6.11 -14.63 13.43
N SER A 18 6.17 -15.06 14.70
CA SER A 18 6.30 -14.17 15.86
C SER A 18 7.77 -13.95 16.18
N LEU A 19 8.26 -12.73 15.98
CA LEU A 19 9.55 -12.27 16.51
C LEU A 19 9.35 -11.77 17.94
N ILE A 20 9.95 -12.48 18.92
CA ILE A 20 9.94 -12.07 20.33
C ILE A 20 11.14 -11.15 20.56
N LEU A 21 10.91 -9.86 20.65
CA LEU A 21 11.84 -8.89 21.23
C LEU A 21 11.17 -8.29 22.49
N SER A 22 11.79 -8.49 23.66
CA SER A 22 11.38 -7.92 24.96
C SER A 22 9.94 -8.22 25.42
N GLY A 23 9.52 -9.49 25.40
CA GLY A 23 8.31 -9.94 26.10
C GLY A 23 6.95 -9.49 25.52
N GLN A 24 6.93 -8.80 24.38
CA GLN A 24 5.71 -8.47 23.65
C GLN A 24 5.73 -9.15 22.27
N THR A 25 4.75 -10.00 22.03
CA THR A 25 4.50 -10.57 20.70
C THR A 25 3.87 -9.48 19.84
N LEU A 26 4.64 -8.89 18.93
CA LEU A 26 4.07 -8.01 17.91
C LEU A 26 3.25 -8.88 16.96
N ASN A 27 1.95 -8.85 17.10
CA ASN A 27 1.03 -9.57 16.21
C ASN A 27 0.88 -8.76 14.90
N ILE A 28 1.77 -9.00 13.92
CA ILE A 28 1.74 -8.33 12.63
C ILE A 28 0.55 -8.89 11.84
N MET A 29 -0.47 -8.06 11.61
CA MET A 29 -1.62 -8.44 10.82
C MET A 29 -1.24 -8.52 9.32
N LYS A 30 -1.20 -9.73 8.79
CA LYS A 30 -1.01 -9.96 7.35
C LYS A 30 -2.34 -9.83 6.62
N LEU A 31 -2.36 -9.00 5.59
CA LEU A 31 -3.50 -8.89 4.67
C LEU A 31 -3.39 -9.89 3.52
N THR A 32 -2.15 -10.19 3.11
CA THR A 32 -1.81 -11.21 2.10
C THR A 32 -0.50 -11.90 2.48
N ALA A 33 0.03 -12.75 1.61
CA ALA A 33 1.32 -13.42 1.83
C ALA A 33 2.49 -12.44 2.03
N ASN A 34 2.46 -11.29 1.33
CA ASN A 34 3.57 -10.33 1.29
C ASN A 34 3.20 -8.91 1.74
N ILE A 35 1.93 -8.62 2.01
CA ILE A 35 1.46 -7.29 2.39
C ILE A 35 0.87 -7.34 3.80
N THR A 36 1.30 -6.42 4.64
CA THR A 36 0.82 -6.28 6.03
C THR A 36 -0.02 -5.02 6.20
N LEU A 37 -0.86 -4.99 7.25
CA LEU A 37 -1.62 -3.79 7.59
C LEU A 37 -0.69 -2.64 7.99
N ASP A 38 0.39 -2.93 8.72
CA ASP A 38 1.36 -1.93 9.17
C ASP A 38 2.00 -1.18 8.00
N GLU A 39 2.33 -1.87 6.89
CA GLU A 39 2.86 -1.22 5.69
C GLU A 39 1.85 -0.23 5.09
N LEU A 40 0.56 -0.53 5.15
CA LEU A 40 -0.49 0.32 4.60
C LEU A 40 -0.92 1.45 5.55
N THR A 41 -0.62 1.38 6.84
CA THR A 41 -1.04 2.37 7.82
C THR A 41 0.09 3.25 8.33
N LYS A 42 1.34 2.92 8.00
CA LYS A 42 2.52 3.66 8.42
C LYS A 42 2.48 5.09 7.88
N SER A 43 2.67 6.07 8.76
CA SER A 43 2.77 7.47 8.39
C SER A 43 3.69 8.24 9.33
N GLN A 44 4.82 8.69 8.81
CA GLN A 44 5.76 9.54 9.57
C GLN A 44 5.13 10.84 10.05
N THR A 45 4.17 11.39 9.30
CA THR A 45 3.46 12.61 9.70
C THR A 45 2.52 12.33 10.87
N ALA A 46 1.79 11.22 10.82
CA ALA A 46 0.92 10.81 11.92
C ALA A 46 1.75 10.58 13.21
N GLU A 47 2.88 9.86 13.10
CA GLU A 47 3.80 9.62 14.22
C GLU A 47 4.32 10.93 14.83
N ARG A 48 4.85 11.83 14.01
CA ARG A 48 5.39 13.12 14.47
C ARG A 48 4.35 14.05 15.10
N LYS A 49 3.10 13.95 14.64
CA LYS A 49 1.99 14.80 15.10
C LYS A 49 1.14 14.14 16.19
N GLY A 50 1.44 12.90 16.58
CA GLY A 50 0.64 12.16 17.53
C GLY A 50 -0.79 11.88 17.04
N ILE A 51 -0.99 11.76 15.73
CA ILE A 51 -2.28 11.47 15.12
C ILE A 51 -2.50 9.95 15.16
N ASN A 52 -3.64 9.53 15.70
CA ASN A 52 -4.04 8.12 15.64
C ASN A 52 -4.47 7.77 14.20
N ASN A 53 -3.62 7.05 13.48
CA ASN A 53 -3.87 6.60 12.10
C ASN A 53 -4.26 5.11 12.06
N ASN A 54 -5.11 4.66 12.98
CA ASN A 54 -5.61 3.29 13.02
C ASN A 54 -6.93 3.18 12.24
N PRO A 55 -7.03 2.29 11.25
CA PRO A 55 -8.25 2.07 10.50
C PRO A 55 -9.30 1.32 11.33
N SER A 56 -10.57 1.57 11.03
CA SER A 56 -11.70 0.79 11.55
C SER A 56 -11.72 -0.62 10.94
N PRO A 57 -12.49 -1.57 11.51
CA PRO A 57 -12.64 -2.91 10.92
C PRO A 57 -13.11 -2.88 9.47
N GLU A 58 -14.02 -1.98 9.10
CA GLU A 58 -14.51 -1.84 7.73
C GLU A 58 -13.40 -1.32 6.79
N GLN A 59 -12.64 -0.32 7.25
CA GLN A 59 -11.49 0.21 6.49
C GLN A 59 -10.40 -0.85 6.32
N ILE A 60 -10.20 -1.74 7.29
CA ILE A 60 -9.29 -2.89 7.17
C ILE A 60 -9.75 -3.84 6.05
N GLU A 61 -11.05 -4.13 5.93
CA GLU A 61 -11.57 -4.97 4.85
C GLU A 61 -11.38 -4.31 3.47
N ASN A 62 -11.49 -2.97 3.38
CA ASN A 62 -11.22 -2.25 2.13
C ASN A 62 -9.73 -2.30 1.77
N LEU A 63 -8.84 -2.09 2.74
CA LEU A 63 -7.39 -2.22 2.58
C LEU A 63 -6.98 -3.65 2.20
N LYS A 64 -7.65 -4.65 2.77
CA LYS A 64 -7.43 -6.05 2.44
C LYS A 64 -7.85 -6.37 1.00
N ALA A 65 -8.98 -5.83 0.54
CA ALA A 65 -9.42 -5.98 -0.84
C ALA A 65 -8.42 -5.36 -1.82
N LEU A 66 -7.90 -4.15 -1.55
CA LEU A 66 -6.82 -3.54 -2.32
C LEU A 66 -5.56 -4.42 -2.32
N ALA A 67 -5.17 -4.95 -1.16
CA ALA A 67 -3.99 -5.80 -1.04
C ALA A 67 -4.12 -7.09 -1.85
N ILE A 68 -5.29 -7.74 -1.84
CA ILE A 68 -5.54 -9.00 -2.55
C ILE A 68 -5.62 -8.78 -4.08
N ASN A 69 -6.36 -7.75 -4.52
CA ASN A 69 -6.68 -7.59 -5.93
C ASN A 69 -5.67 -6.75 -6.71
N VAL A 70 -4.86 -5.91 -6.02
CA VAL A 70 -3.89 -5.02 -6.68
C VAL A 70 -2.46 -5.29 -6.20
N LEU A 71 -2.17 -5.11 -4.90
CA LEU A 71 -0.78 -5.10 -4.45
C LEU A 71 -0.11 -6.48 -4.48
N GLN A 72 -0.82 -7.54 -4.09
CA GLN A 72 -0.27 -8.89 -4.12
C GLN A 72 -0.03 -9.42 -5.55
N PRO A 73 -0.94 -9.25 -6.53
CA PRO A 73 -0.66 -9.57 -7.93
C PRO A 73 0.59 -8.87 -8.48
N ILE A 74 0.74 -7.57 -8.21
CA ILE A 74 1.94 -6.81 -8.61
C ILE A 74 3.19 -7.41 -7.95
N ARG A 75 3.14 -7.64 -6.63
CA ARG A 75 4.25 -8.25 -5.88
C ARG A 75 4.65 -9.61 -6.43
N SER A 76 3.67 -10.41 -6.82
CA SER A 76 3.90 -11.76 -7.37
C SER A 76 4.49 -11.72 -8.78
N HIS A 77 4.04 -10.77 -9.62
CA HIS A 77 4.53 -10.64 -11.00
C HIS A 77 5.98 -10.18 -11.07
N TYR A 78 6.32 -9.12 -10.33
CA TYR A 78 7.68 -8.56 -10.35
C TYR A 78 8.67 -9.30 -9.46
N ASP A 79 8.17 -10.12 -8.54
CA ASP A 79 8.97 -10.80 -7.48
C ASP A 79 9.89 -9.83 -6.71
N LYS A 80 9.44 -8.59 -6.53
CA LYS A 80 10.16 -7.50 -5.84
C LYS A 80 9.25 -6.84 -4.81
N PRO A 81 9.79 -6.33 -3.69
CA PRO A 81 9.00 -5.59 -2.71
C PRO A 81 8.44 -4.30 -3.31
N LEU A 82 7.19 -3.97 -2.95
CA LEU A 82 6.62 -2.66 -3.18
C LEU A 82 7.07 -1.73 -2.05
N ILE A 83 7.52 -0.52 -2.40
CA ILE A 83 7.72 0.55 -1.44
C ILE A 83 6.43 1.37 -1.40
N ILE A 84 5.65 1.18 -0.34
CA ILE A 84 4.41 1.92 -0.14
C ILE A 84 4.77 3.25 0.53
N SER A 85 4.66 4.34 -0.20
CA SER A 85 4.94 5.69 0.30
C SER A 85 3.74 6.27 1.06
N SER A 86 2.52 5.83 0.71
CA SER A 86 1.28 6.21 1.41
C SER A 86 0.20 5.14 1.18
N GLY A 87 -0.42 4.69 2.24
CA GLY A 87 -1.61 3.85 2.21
C GLY A 87 -2.77 4.55 2.89
N PHE A 88 -3.27 3.99 3.98
CA PHE A 88 -4.37 4.54 4.77
C PHE A 88 -4.03 5.91 5.38
N ARG A 89 -5.01 6.81 5.35
CA ARG A 89 -4.96 8.13 5.98
C ARG A 89 -6.29 8.39 6.69
N CYS A 90 -6.28 8.47 8.02
CA CYS A 90 -7.48 8.92 8.73
C CYS A 90 -7.85 10.36 8.33
N ALA A 91 -9.10 10.76 8.51
CA ALA A 91 -9.59 12.09 8.13
C ALA A 91 -8.75 13.24 8.73
N GLN A 92 -8.32 13.09 10.00
CA GLN A 92 -7.46 14.08 10.65
C GLN A 92 -6.10 14.20 9.95
N LEU A 93 -5.50 13.07 9.55
CA LEU A 93 -4.25 13.08 8.81
C LEU A 93 -4.41 13.73 7.43
N CYS A 94 -5.54 13.48 6.73
CA CYS A 94 -5.85 14.14 5.47
C CYS A 94 -5.88 15.66 5.62
N ILE A 95 -6.54 16.18 6.63
CA ILE A 95 -6.59 17.62 6.93
C ILE A 95 -5.19 18.17 7.20
N GLU A 96 -4.40 17.47 8.01
CA GLU A 96 -3.04 17.89 8.40
C GLU A 96 -2.08 18.02 7.22
N ILE A 97 -2.21 17.16 6.21
CA ILE A 97 -1.35 17.18 5.00
C ILE A 97 -1.97 17.96 3.83
N GLY A 98 -3.12 18.60 4.01
CA GLY A 98 -3.82 19.34 2.95
C GLY A 98 -4.46 18.45 1.89
N SER A 99 -4.76 17.18 2.21
CA SER A 99 -5.48 16.24 1.35
C SER A 99 -6.98 16.29 1.60
N SER A 100 -7.77 15.78 0.64
CA SER A 100 -9.21 15.67 0.79
C SER A 100 -9.58 14.58 1.80
N VAL A 101 -10.57 14.86 2.65
CA VAL A 101 -11.19 13.85 3.54
C VAL A 101 -12.05 12.86 2.76
N ASN A 102 -12.35 13.13 1.49
CA ASN A 102 -13.05 12.22 0.57
C ASN A 102 -12.06 11.43 -0.31
N SER A 103 -10.77 11.46 0.01
CA SER A 103 -9.76 10.67 -0.69
C SER A 103 -9.97 9.18 -0.48
N GLN A 104 -9.74 8.36 -1.51
CA GLN A 104 -9.79 6.89 -1.38
C GLN A 104 -8.74 6.33 -0.41
N HIS A 105 -7.73 7.10 -0.03
CA HIS A 105 -6.82 6.76 1.06
C HIS A 105 -7.50 6.71 2.44
N VAL A 106 -8.66 7.33 2.63
CA VAL A 106 -9.44 7.19 3.87
C VAL A 106 -10.02 5.79 4.03
N ALA A 107 -10.03 5.03 2.94
CA ALA A 107 -10.51 3.65 2.88
C ALA A 107 -11.99 3.50 3.28
N ASP A 108 -12.80 4.53 3.02
CA ASP A 108 -14.25 4.54 3.20
C ASP A 108 -14.98 4.16 1.89
N ASN A 109 -16.31 4.00 1.98
CA ASN A 109 -17.18 3.73 0.82
C ASN A 109 -16.70 2.53 -0.03
N GLU A 110 -16.30 1.45 0.66
CA GLU A 110 -15.88 0.18 0.04
C GLU A 110 -14.65 0.27 -0.87
N ALA A 111 -13.92 1.38 -0.84
CA ALA A 111 -12.72 1.61 -1.63
C ALA A 111 -11.51 1.93 -0.75
N ALA A 112 -10.32 1.56 -1.21
CA ALA A 112 -9.05 1.94 -0.60
C ALA A 112 -8.02 2.27 -1.67
N ALA A 113 -6.97 3.02 -1.31
CA ALA A 113 -5.90 3.39 -2.21
C ALA A 113 -4.52 3.26 -1.56
N ALA A 114 -3.51 3.08 -2.41
CA ALA A 114 -2.10 3.16 -2.02
C ALA A 114 -1.28 3.87 -3.10
N ASP A 115 -0.26 4.59 -2.65
CA ASP A 115 0.80 5.18 -3.45
C ASP A 115 2.06 4.33 -3.28
N PHE A 116 2.65 3.86 -4.37
CA PHE A 116 3.79 2.94 -4.30
C PHE A 116 4.68 2.99 -5.55
N GLU A 117 5.87 2.41 -5.41
CA GLU A 117 6.82 2.14 -6.48
C GLU A 117 7.50 0.79 -6.27
N ILE A 118 8.21 0.29 -7.28
CA ILE A 118 9.05 -0.90 -7.19
C ILE A 118 10.50 -0.50 -7.56
N PRO A 119 11.48 -0.65 -6.65
CA PRO A 119 12.86 -0.30 -6.94
C PRO A 119 13.40 -1.01 -8.20
N GLY A 120 13.93 -0.21 -9.13
CA GLY A 120 14.50 -0.70 -10.37
C GLY A 120 13.46 -1.16 -11.41
N VAL A 121 12.21 -0.76 -11.27
CA VAL A 121 11.16 -0.88 -12.29
C VAL A 121 10.77 0.54 -12.71
N ASP A 122 10.62 0.76 -14.01
CA ASP A 122 10.13 2.03 -14.54
C ASP A 122 8.67 2.23 -14.14
N ASN A 123 8.33 3.35 -13.50
CA ASN A 123 6.98 3.62 -13.01
C ASN A 123 5.95 3.70 -14.15
N ARG A 124 6.33 4.11 -15.36
CA ARG A 124 5.44 4.06 -16.51
C ARG A 124 5.15 2.63 -16.96
N GLU A 125 6.18 1.79 -17.02
CA GLU A 125 6.01 0.37 -17.35
C GLU A 125 5.19 -0.37 -16.29
N LEU A 126 5.41 -0.05 -15.01
CA LEU A 126 4.60 -0.55 -13.91
C LEU A 126 3.13 -0.15 -14.07
N ALA A 127 2.85 1.12 -14.37
CA ALA A 127 1.49 1.62 -14.58
C ALA A 127 0.81 0.94 -15.77
N ARG A 128 1.52 0.75 -16.90
CA ARG A 128 1.02 0.02 -18.07
C ARG A 128 0.66 -1.41 -17.74
N TRP A 129 1.57 -2.11 -17.05
CA TRP A 129 1.32 -3.49 -16.66
C TRP A 129 0.09 -3.61 -15.77
N ILE A 130 -0.07 -2.73 -14.77
CA ILE A 130 -1.24 -2.73 -13.89
C ILE A 130 -2.52 -2.50 -14.70
N ARG A 131 -2.53 -1.50 -15.57
CA ARG A 131 -3.68 -1.16 -16.43
C ARG A 131 -4.11 -2.33 -17.30
N ASP A 132 -3.16 -3.04 -17.87
CA ASP A 132 -3.42 -4.07 -18.87
C ASP A 132 -3.74 -5.44 -18.25
N ASN A 133 -3.45 -5.65 -16.95
CA ASN A 133 -3.56 -6.94 -16.29
C ASN A 133 -4.45 -6.97 -15.04
N LEU A 134 -4.77 -5.83 -14.44
CA LEU A 134 -5.53 -5.77 -13.20
C LEU A 134 -6.77 -4.89 -13.34
N GLU A 135 -7.82 -5.28 -12.61
CA GLU A 135 -8.99 -4.43 -12.43
C GLU A 135 -8.72 -3.45 -11.28
N VAL A 136 -8.76 -2.15 -11.57
CA VAL A 136 -8.56 -1.07 -10.59
C VAL A 136 -9.69 -0.04 -10.70
N ASP A 137 -10.03 0.63 -9.61
CA ASP A 137 -10.99 1.71 -9.67
C ASP A 137 -10.36 2.95 -10.33
N GLN A 138 -9.20 3.36 -9.85
CA GLN A 138 -8.42 4.43 -10.44
C GLN A 138 -6.92 4.13 -10.37
N GLY A 139 -6.22 4.31 -11.48
CA GLY A 139 -4.77 4.34 -11.55
C GLY A 139 -4.28 5.73 -11.93
N ILE A 140 -3.23 6.23 -11.29
CA ILE A 140 -2.62 7.51 -11.64
C ILE A 140 -1.11 7.35 -11.69
N LEU A 141 -0.51 7.70 -12.82
CA LEU A 141 0.93 7.90 -12.92
C LEU A 141 1.25 9.32 -12.44
N GLU A 142 1.73 9.44 -11.19
CA GLU A 142 1.93 10.74 -10.53
C GLU A 142 3.35 11.24 -10.71
N PHE A 143 3.48 12.46 -11.24
CA PHE A 143 4.73 13.24 -11.36
C PHE A 143 5.89 12.52 -12.07
N TYR A 144 5.56 11.53 -12.89
CA TYR A 144 6.53 10.86 -13.74
C TYR A 144 7.14 11.84 -14.78
N LYS A 145 8.45 11.79 -14.93
CA LYS A 145 9.20 12.57 -15.93
C LYS A 145 9.75 11.63 -16.97
N ASP A 146 9.50 11.96 -18.23
CA ASP A 146 9.99 11.20 -19.37
C ASP A 146 11.53 11.11 -19.34
N GLY A 147 12.06 9.89 -19.46
CA GLY A 147 13.49 9.63 -19.33
C GLY A 147 14.04 9.46 -17.92
N GLU A 148 13.22 9.63 -16.89
CA GLU A 148 13.56 9.39 -15.48
C GLU A 148 12.70 8.24 -14.90
N PRO A 149 13.07 6.95 -15.10
CA PRO A 149 12.25 5.78 -14.76
C PRO A 149 11.75 5.71 -13.32
N SER A 150 12.55 6.19 -12.36
CA SER A 150 12.22 6.18 -10.93
C SER A 150 11.59 7.51 -10.45
N SER A 151 11.17 8.38 -11.37
CA SER A 151 10.51 9.63 -10.98
C SER A 151 9.03 9.40 -10.71
N GLY A 152 8.46 10.15 -9.75
CA GLY A 152 7.07 10.02 -9.38
C GLY A 152 6.74 8.69 -8.71
N TRP A 153 5.49 8.27 -8.76
CA TRP A 153 4.98 7.02 -8.18
C TRP A 153 3.67 6.61 -8.84
N ILE A 154 3.17 5.44 -8.48
CA ILE A 154 1.85 4.96 -8.90
C ILE A 154 0.87 5.11 -7.76
N HIS A 155 -0.25 5.80 -8.02
CA HIS A 155 -1.45 5.71 -7.21
C HIS A 155 -2.36 4.64 -7.79
N CYS A 156 -2.82 3.71 -6.96
CA CYS A 156 -3.88 2.76 -7.33
C CYS A 156 -4.92 2.66 -6.24
N SER A 157 -6.18 2.65 -6.67
CA SER A 157 -7.32 2.37 -5.80
C SER A 157 -8.11 1.16 -6.31
N TYR A 158 -8.80 0.51 -5.38
CA TYR A 158 -9.69 -0.62 -5.63
C TYR A 158 -10.97 -0.46 -4.83
N SER A 159 -12.11 -0.72 -5.47
CA SER A 159 -13.43 -0.75 -4.84
C SER A 159 -13.97 -2.17 -4.80
N ARG A 160 -14.52 -2.59 -3.66
CA ARG A 160 -15.20 -3.88 -3.51
C ARG A 160 -16.52 -3.97 -4.27
N ASN A 161 -17.08 -2.82 -4.63
CA ASN A 161 -18.39 -2.72 -5.31
C ASN A 161 -18.22 -2.67 -6.81
N SER A 162 -17.51 -1.64 -7.30
CA SER A 162 -17.42 -1.32 -8.72
C SER A 162 -16.15 -0.55 -9.01
N ASN A 163 -15.36 -1.02 -9.95
CA ASN A 163 -14.13 -0.39 -10.38
C ASN A 163 -14.35 0.34 -11.70
N ARG A 164 -13.97 1.62 -11.77
CA ARG A 164 -14.18 2.50 -12.94
C ARG A 164 -13.18 2.25 -14.06
N GLY A 165 -12.04 1.60 -13.78
CA GLY A 165 -10.95 1.42 -14.73
C GLY A 165 -10.37 2.76 -15.21
N GLN A 166 -10.42 3.81 -14.38
CA GLN A 166 -9.96 5.13 -14.77
C GLN A 166 -8.44 5.23 -14.67
N TRP A 167 -7.79 5.70 -15.73
CA TRP A 167 -6.35 5.96 -15.74
C TRP A 167 -6.04 7.42 -16.02
N LEU A 168 -5.20 8.02 -15.18
CA LEU A 168 -4.80 9.42 -15.26
C LEU A 168 -3.27 9.56 -15.21
N ARG A 169 -2.78 10.68 -15.68
CA ARG A 169 -1.44 11.19 -15.43
C ARG A 169 -1.55 12.50 -14.66
N ALA A 170 -0.85 12.60 -13.53
CA ALA A 170 -0.76 13.82 -12.76
C ALA A 170 0.58 14.51 -13.01
N GLN A 171 0.54 15.79 -13.34
CA GLN A 171 1.70 16.63 -13.59
C GLN A 171 1.57 17.97 -12.87
N ARG A 172 2.69 18.59 -12.56
CA ARG A 172 2.69 19.95 -12.00
C ARG A 172 2.90 20.96 -13.12
N ILE A 173 1.88 21.79 -13.39
CA ILE A 173 1.90 22.84 -14.40
C ILE A 173 1.65 24.16 -13.67
N ASP A 174 2.54 25.12 -13.80
CA ASP A 174 2.47 26.44 -13.15
C ASP A 174 2.18 26.35 -11.63
N GLY A 175 2.85 25.40 -10.96
CA GLY A 175 2.72 25.16 -9.53
C GLY A 175 1.44 24.43 -9.10
N LYS A 176 0.51 24.16 -10.01
CA LYS A 176 -0.75 23.42 -9.74
C LYS A 176 -0.66 22.00 -10.23
N VAL A 177 -1.31 21.07 -9.52
CA VAL A 177 -1.46 19.69 -9.99
C VAL A 177 -2.57 19.65 -11.04
N ASN A 178 -2.22 19.10 -12.20
CA ASN A 178 -3.13 18.88 -13.31
C ASN A 178 -3.26 17.38 -13.57
N TYR A 179 -4.49 16.90 -13.68
CA TYR A 179 -4.81 15.50 -14.01
C TYR A 179 -5.35 15.42 -15.42
N GLN A 180 -4.78 14.54 -16.22
CA GLN A 180 -5.19 14.29 -17.61
C GLN A 180 -5.45 12.79 -17.82
N PRO A 181 -6.39 12.39 -18.70
CA PRO A 181 -6.52 10.99 -19.09
C PRO A 181 -5.19 10.44 -19.58
N TRP A 182 -4.82 9.25 -19.11
CA TRP A 182 -3.61 8.57 -19.55
C TRP A 182 -3.99 7.44 -20.49
N LEU A 183 -3.66 7.62 -21.77
CA LEU A 183 -4.08 6.75 -22.89
C LEU A 183 -2.91 6.01 -23.56
N GLU A 184 -1.69 6.14 -23.01
CA GLU A 184 -0.46 5.54 -23.59
C GLU A 184 -0.38 4.03 -23.39
#